data_09a0b8d88e8fa36f7c869c8c5c655bda
#
_entry.id   09a0b8d88e8fa36f7c869c8c5c655bda
#
_cell.length_a   1.000
_cell.length_b   1.000
_cell.length_c   1.000
_cell.angle_alpha   90.00
_cell.angle_beta   90.00
_cell.angle_gamma   90.00
#
_symmetry.space_group_name_H-M   'P 1'
#
loop_
_entity.id
_entity.type
_entity.pdbx_description
1 polymer ?
#
loop_
_entity_poly.entity_id
_entity_poly.type
_entity_poly.pdbx_seq_one_letter_code
_entity_poly.pdbx_strand_id
1 'polypeptide(L)'
;MNINEIAELAGVSRATVSRYLNDGYVSEEKRAAIRKVIEETGYRPSQQARNLRSKVTKLVGVIIPEIESGSVSQMVSGISEVLSVKGYQLLLADTQNNTRAELKYLRIFEKNQVDGIIFMGTMLSREHLYLMEEVEVPIVVMAQEIRQYSCVFQDDYHAAYDAAKMLTKKGRHIAYIGEPAKDKAAGKARKSGFLDAMADAGIRMDRSCMYETELCMQGGYEKAAKIWKTHPEVDSLFCATDSLAVGALRYFHEHDIQVPQQVQIVAFGDTEIGSAVSPAISSVHFYHKTMGQEAARMLVEILESGDDLKKHLKMGYQIVKKESLR
;
A
#
# COMPACT_ATOMS: atom_id res chain seq x y z
N MET A 1 0.46 -39.43 11.04
CA MET A 1 0.24 -40.43 9.95
C MET A 1 0.69 -39.83 8.64
N ASN A 2 1.31 -40.62 7.76
CA ASN A 2 1.84 -40.15 6.47
C ASN A 2 1.20 -40.96 5.31
N ILE A 3 1.46 -40.55 4.07
CA ILE A 3 0.86 -41.13 2.85
C ILE A 3 1.22 -42.62 2.65
N ASN A 4 2.36 -43.11 3.20
CA ASN A 4 2.76 -44.49 3.06
C ASN A 4 1.92 -45.37 4.01
N GLU A 5 1.67 -44.91 5.24
CA GLU A 5 0.80 -45.59 6.21
C GLU A 5 -0.63 -45.69 5.70
N ILE A 6 -1.17 -44.65 5.04
CA ILE A 6 -2.49 -44.70 4.39
C ILE A 6 -2.49 -45.74 3.25
N ALA A 7 -1.42 -45.79 2.45
CA ALA A 7 -1.31 -46.76 1.35
C ALA A 7 -1.29 -48.21 1.87
N GLU A 8 -0.56 -48.47 2.95
CA GLU A 8 -0.49 -49.79 3.62
C GLU A 8 -1.86 -50.20 4.19
N LEU A 9 -2.52 -49.30 4.94
CA LEU A 9 -3.84 -49.58 5.52
C LEU A 9 -4.93 -49.79 4.48
N ALA A 10 -4.87 -49.08 3.35
CA ALA A 10 -5.82 -49.20 2.26
C ALA A 10 -5.49 -50.35 1.26
N GLY A 11 -4.39 -51.07 1.46
CA GLY A 11 -3.96 -52.15 0.58
C GLY A 11 -3.63 -51.70 -0.85
N VAL A 12 -3.15 -50.45 -1.03
CA VAL A 12 -2.86 -49.87 -2.34
C VAL A 12 -1.44 -49.29 -2.38
N SER A 13 -0.96 -48.99 -3.60
CA SER A 13 0.32 -48.31 -3.72
C SER A 13 0.25 -46.82 -3.31
N ARG A 14 1.38 -46.27 -2.81
CA ARG A 14 1.53 -44.84 -2.54
C ARG A 14 1.12 -43.97 -3.73
N ALA A 15 1.44 -44.41 -4.96
CA ALA A 15 1.07 -43.72 -6.18
C ALA A 15 -0.45 -43.65 -6.38
N THR A 16 -1.18 -44.70 -5.96
CA THR A 16 -2.66 -44.75 -6.02
C THR A 16 -3.28 -43.78 -5.01
N VAL A 17 -2.78 -43.72 -3.78
CA VAL A 17 -3.22 -42.75 -2.76
C VAL A 17 -2.91 -41.33 -3.25
N SER A 18 -1.72 -41.09 -3.83
CA SER A 18 -1.35 -39.80 -4.36
C SER A 18 -2.28 -39.35 -5.50
N ARG A 19 -2.69 -40.26 -6.41
CA ARG A 19 -3.68 -39.94 -7.46
C ARG A 19 -5.06 -39.64 -6.88
N TYR A 20 -5.51 -40.41 -5.90
CA TYR A 20 -6.78 -40.15 -5.21
C TYR A 20 -6.81 -38.74 -4.58
N LEU A 21 -5.75 -38.36 -3.87
CA LEU A 21 -5.65 -37.08 -3.19
C LEU A 21 -5.52 -35.87 -4.15
N ASN A 22 -5.21 -36.11 -5.42
CA ASN A 22 -5.09 -35.10 -6.47
C ASN A 22 -6.19 -35.25 -7.54
N ASP A 23 -7.34 -35.83 -7.18
CA ASP A 23 -8.50 -36.02 -8.05
C ASP A 23 -8.21 -36.76 -9.37
N GLY A 24 -7.10 -37.51 -9.39
CA GLY A 24 -6.75 -38.35 -10.53
C GLY A 24 -7.58 -39.64 -10.60
N TYR A 25 -7.51 -40.27 -11.75
CA TYR A 25 -8.26 -41.55 -11.96
C TYR A 25 -7.76 -42.67 -11.03
N VAL A 26 -8.68 -43.21 -10.23
CA VAL A 26 -8.52 -44.39 -9.36
C VAL A 26 -9.81 -45.17 -9.48
N SER A 27 -9.71 -46.53 -9.59
CA SER A 27 -10.91 -47.41 -9.63
C SER A 27 -11.78 -47.22 -8.40
N GLU A 28 -13.11 -47.38 -8.53
CA GLU A 28 -14.08 -47.17 -7.45
C GLU A 28 -13.78 -48.02 -6.20
N GLU A 29 -13.36 -49.26 -6.38
CA GLU A 29 -12.94 -50.14 -5.29
C GLU A 29 -11.80 -49.55 -4.46
N LYS A 30 -10.72 -49.11 -5.12
CA LYS A 30 -9.56 -48.49 -4.47
C LYS A 30 -9.90 -47.13 -3.89
N ARG A 31 -10.78 -46.36 -4.56
CA ARG A 31 -11.28 -45.06 -4.07
C ARG A 31 -12.04 -45.25 -2.74
N ALA A 32 -12.92 -46.25 -2.67
CA ALA A 32 -13.67 -46.56 -1.45
C ALA A 32 -12.75 -46.99 -0.30
N ALA A 33 -11.77 -47.87 -0.57
CA ALA A 33 -10.79 -48.31 0.40
C ALA A 33 -9.97 -47.14 1.00
N ILE A 34 -9.47 -46.26 0.13
CA ILE A 34 -8.69 -45.09 0.58
C ILE A 34 -9.56 -44.13 1.38
N ARG A 35 -10.79 -43.86 0.92
CA ARG A 35 -11.74 -42.99 1.63
C ARG A 35 -12.02 -43.48 3.04
N LYS A 36 -12.31 -44.77 3.18
CA LYS A 36 -12.56 -45.41 4.47
C LYS A 36 -11.40 -45.23 5.45
N VAL A 37 -10.18 -45.50 5.01
CA VAL A 37 -8.97 -45.32 5.82
C VAL A 37 -8.76 -43.86 6.23
N ILE A 38 -9.00 -42.89 5.32
CA ILE A 38 -8.88 -41.47 5.63
C ILE A 38 -9.92 -41.04 6.65
N GLU A 39 -11.18 -41.51 6.55
CA GLU A 39 -12.26 -41.21 7.49
C GLU A 39 -11.98 -41.81 8.88
N GLU A 40 -11.52 -43.04 8.95
CA GLU A 40 -11.20 -43.75 10.21
C GLU A 40 -9.98 -43.16 10.92
N THR A 41 -9.01 -42.67 10.17
CA THR A 41 -7.73 -42.18 10.70
C THR A 41 -7.68 -40.65 10.89
N GLY A 42 -8.65 -39.92 10.32
CA GLY A 42 -8.63 -38.45 10.31
C GLY A 42 -7.45 -37.89 9.54
N TYR A 43 -6.83 -38.66 8.64
CA TYR A 43 -5.67 -38.23 7.88
C TYR A 43 -5.99 -36.98 7.00
N ARG A 44 -5.21 -35.94 7.18
CA ARG A 44 -5.23 -34.77 6.29
C ARG A 44 -3.90 -34.69 5.54
N PRO A 45 -3.91 -34.64 4.21
CA PRO A 45 -2.68 -34.47 3.43
C PRO A 45 -1.93 -33.23 3.89
N SER A 46 -0.65 -33.35 4.23
CA SER A 46 0.18 -32.23 4.60
C SER A 46 0.32 -31.29 3.40
N GLN A 47 -0.08 -30.03 3.57
CA GLN A 47 0.12 -28.98 2.58
C GLN A 47 1.61 -28.85 2.22
N GLN A 48 2.49 -28.99 3.23
CA GLN A 48 3.94 -28.98 3.04
C GLN A 48 4.43 -30.12 2.12
N ALA A 49 3.84 -31.32 2.23
CA ALA A 49 4.21 -32.42 1.35
C ALA A 49 3.74 -32.25 -0.11
N ARG A 50 2.65 -31.50 -0.33
CA ARG A 50 2.21 -31.08 -1.66
C ARG A 50 3.14 -30.00 -2.22
N ASN A 51 3.46 -28.99 -1.42
CA ASN A 51 4.31 -27.85 -1.78
C ASN A 51 5.74 -28.29 -2.16
N LEU A 52 6.32 -29.26 -1.42
CA LEU A 52 7.62 -29.86 -1.75
C LEU A 52 7.65 -30.55 -3.13
N ARG A 53 6.50 -30.96 -3.65
CA ARG A 53 6.41 -31.65 -4.95
C ARG A 53 6.10 -30.70 -6.10
N SER A 54 5.29 -29.68 -5.86
CA SER A 54 4.89 -28.67 -6.86
C SER A 54 5.84 -27.48 -6.92
N LYS A 55 6.72 -27.28 -5.93
CA LYS A 55 7.50 -26.05 -5.69
C LYS A 55 6.65 -24.78 -5.59
N VAL A 56 5.32 -24.91 -5.48
CA VAL A 56 4.37 -23.80 -5.34
C VAL A 56 3.73 -23.89 -3.97
N THR A 57 3.83 -22.83 -3.19
CA THR A 57 3.33 -22.76 -1.80
C THR A 57 1.95 -22.14 -1.72
N LYS A 58 1.53 -21.42 -2.73
CA LYS A 58 0.34 -20.56 -2.74
C LYS A 58 0.38 -19.49 -1.63
N LEU A 59 1.59 -19.06 -1.23
CA LEU A 59 1.82 -17.99 -0.27
C LEU A 59 2.38 -16.77 -1.01
N VAL A 60 1.85 -15.59 -0.74
CA VAL A 60 2.38 -14.30 -1.20
C VAL A 60 2.74 -13.47 0.02
N GLY A 61 3.99 -13.02 0.08
CA GLY A 61 4.47 -12.08 1.09
C GLY A 61 4.04 -10.66 0.74
N VAL A 62 3.48 -9.93 1.70
CA VAL A 62 3.14 -8.52 1.54
C VAL A 62 3.82 -7.74 2.65
N ILE A 63 4.78 -6.88 2.27
CA ILE A 63 5.52 -6.01 3.21
C ILE A 63 4.92 -4.61 3.12
N ILE A 64 4.46 -4.10 4.26
CA ILE A 64 3.81 -2.79 4.37
C ILE A 64 4.51 -1.90 5.38
N PRO A 65 4.43 -0.55 5.21
CA PRO A 65 5.04 0.39 6.15
C PRO A 65 4.29 0.44 7.49
N GLU A 66 2.95 0.47 7.47
CA GLU A 66 2.13 0.66 8.67
C GLU A 66 0.66 0.25 8.42
N ILE A 67 0.15 -0.70 9.18
CA ILE A 67 -1.22 -1.22 8.99
C ILE A 67 -2.31 -0.23 9.44
N GLU A 68 -2.00 0.66 10.38
CA GLU A 68 -2.95 1.65 10.89
C GLU A 68 -3.27 2.76 9.89
N SER A 69 -2.45 2.92 8.85
CA SER A 69 -2.72 3.85 7.76
C SER A 69 -3.94 3.41 6.94
N GLY A 70 -4.97 4.26 6.84
CA GLY A 70 -6.17 3.97 6.07
C GLY A 70 -5.92 3.68 4.59
N SER A 71 -4.94 4.34 3.98
CA SER A 71 -4.53 4.09 2.59
C SER A 71 -3.87 2.71 2.44
N VAL A 72 -2.98 2.35 3.35
CA VAL A 72 -2.30 1.04 3.36
C VAL A 72 -3.31 -0.08 3.60
N SER A 73 -4.22 0.07 4.56
CA SER A 73 -5.29 -0.91 4.84
C SER A 73 -6.18 -1.15 3.62
N GLN A 74 -6.55 -0.11 2.87
CA GLN A 74 -7.33 -0.26 1.62
C GLN A 74 -6.52 -1.00 0.54
N MET A 75 -5.22 -0.72 0.39
CA MET A 75 -4.35 -1.43 -0.55
C MET A 75 -4.25 -2.91 -0.18
N VAL A 76 -4.03 -3.24 1.10
CA VAL A 76 -4.01 -4.63 1.59
C VAL A 76 -5.33 -5.35 1.36
N SER A 77 -6.47 -4.66 1.57
CA SER A 77 -7.80 -5.20 1.26
C SER A 77 -7.92 -5.57 -0.23
N GLY A 78 -7.47 -4.69 -1.12
CA GLY A 78 -7.46 -4.95 -2.57
C GLY A 78 -6.57 -6.13 -2.96
N ILE A 79 -5.38 -6.23 -2.37
CA ILE A 79 -4.46 -7.37 -2.57
C ILE A 79 -5.14 -8.68 -2.12
N SER A 80 -5.68 -8.69 -0.92
CA SER A 80 -6.32 -9.88 -0.33
C SER A 80 -7.48 -10.39 -1.18
N GLU A 81 -8.30 -9.49 -1.73
CA GLU A 81 -9.43 -9.82 -2.59
C GLU A 81 -8.99 -10.59 -3.84
N VAL A 82 -7.95 -10.12 -4.54
CA VAL A 82 -7.44 -10.77 -5.74
C VAL A 82 -6.75 -12.09 -5.42
N LEU A 83 -5.88 -12.11 -4.41
CA LEU A 83 -5.13 -13.30 -4.02
C LEU A 83 -6.06 -14.44 -3.59
N SER A 84 -7.12 -14.15 -2.80
CA SER A 84 -8.05 -15.17 -2.33
C SER A 84 -8.82 -15.85 -3.47
N VAL A 85 -9.27 -15.08 -4.49
CA VAL A 85 -9.93 -15.62 -5.68
C VAL A 85 -9.02 -16.55 -6.48
N LYS A 86 -7.70 -16.26 -6.48
CA LYS A 86 -6.66 -17.04 -7.17
C LYS A 86 -6.11 -18.21 -6.31
N GLY A 87 -6.64 -18.39 -5.10
CA GLY A 87 -6.25 -19.45 -4.18
C GLY A 87 -4.90 -19.25 -3.51
N TYR A 88 -4.39 -17.99 -3.49
CA TYR A 88 -3.20 -17.60 -2.73
C TYR A 88 -3.58 -17.15 -1.32
N GLN A 89 -2.72 -17.44 -0.37
CA GLN A 89 -2.78 -16.92 0.99
C GLN A 89 -1.82 -15.74 1.13
N LEU A 90 -2.25 -14.72 1.86
CA LEU A 90 -1.47 -13.52 2.11
C LEU A 90 -0.72 -13.64 3.45
N LEU A 91 0.59 -13.40 3.41
CA LEU A 91 1.45 -13.33 4.59
C LEU A 91 1.89 -11.88 4.78
N LEU A 92 1.32 -11.19 5.79
CA LEU A 92 1.55 -9.77 6.02
C LEU A 92 2.73 -9.52 6.95
N ALA A 93 3.58 -8.57 6.59
CA ALA A 93 4.64 -8.04 7.43
C ALA A 93 4.48 -6.53 7.58
N ASP A 94 4.09 -6.08 8.76
CA ASP A 94 4.05 -4.67 9.17
C ASP A 94 5.43 -4.26 9.70
N THR A 95 6.06 -3.27 9.06
CA THR A 95 7.42 -2.84 9.38
C THR A 95 7.47 -1.62 10.28
N GLN A 96 6.33 -0.98 10.54
CA GLN A 96 6.22 0.25 11.33
C GLN A 96 7.20 1.33 10.85
N ASN A 97 7.25 1.55 9.54
CA ASN A 97 8.16 2.50 8.88
C ASN A 97 9.66 2.26 9.17
N ASN A 98 10.03 1.02 9.55
CA ASN A 98 11.39 0.66 9.88
C ASN A 98 12.09 -0.04 8.71
N THR A 99 13.02 0.66 8.06
CA THR A 99 13.77 0.17 6.89
C THR A 99 14.58 -1.11 7.18
N ARG A 100 15.09 -1.31 8.42
CA ARG A 100 15.76 -2.56 8.80
C ARG A 100 14.79 -3.73 8.89
N ALA A 101 13.55 -3.47 9.31
CA ALA A 101 12.50 -4.48 9.33
C ALA A 101 12.09 -4.86 7.89
N GLU A 102 12.00 -3.90 6.96
CA GLU A 102 11.75 -4.15 5.54
C GLU A 102 12.79 -5.13 4.97
N LEU A 103 14.07 -4.84 5.13
CA LEU A 103 15.17 -5.72 4.70
C LEU A 103 15.12 -7.12 5.36
N LYS A 104 14.79 -7.17 6.65
CA LYS A 104 14.63 -8.43 7.37
C LYS A 104 13.50 -9.28 6.78
N TYR A 105 12.34 -8.66 6.49
CA TYR A 105 11.17 -9.40 5.96
C TYR A 105 11.36 -9.84 4.51
N LEU A 106 12.08 -9.10 3.67
CA LEU A 106 12.49 -9.58 2.35
C LEU A 106 13.24 -10.92 2.45
N ARG A 107 14.25 -11.01 3.34
CA ARG A 107 14.99 -12.26 3.59
C ARG A 107 14.14 -13.37 4.22
N ILE A 108 13.21 -13.03 5.12
CA ILE A 108 12.32 -14.00 5.76
C ILE A 108 11.39 -14.61 4.73
N PHE A 109 10.80 -13.82 3.84
CA PHE A 109 9.86 -14.30 2.83
C PHE A 109 10.54 -15.20 1.81
N GLU A 110 11.74 -14.84 1.36
CA GLU A 110 12.56 -15.71 0.52
C GLU A 110 12.80 -17.07 1.19
N LYS A 111 13.28 -17.09 2.44
CA LYS A 111 13.55 -18.34 3.20
C LYS A 111 12.30 -19.16 3.47
N ASN A 112 11.15 -18.53 3.66
CA ASN A 112 9.86 -19.19 3.91
C ASN A 112 9.20 -19.66 2.61
N GLN A 113 9.88 -19.56 1.48
CA GLN A 113 9.41 -20.05 0.19
C GLN A 113 8.05 -19.49 -0.22
N VAL A 114 7.82 -18.17 -0.03
CA VAL A 114 6.69 -17.52 -0.67
C VAL A 114 6.85 -17.59 -2.18
N ASP A 115 5.75 -17.64 -2.93
CA ASP A 115 5.80 -17.71 -4.40
C ASP A 115 6.13 -16.35 -5.03
N GLY A 116 5.84 -15.25 -4.30
CA GLY A 116 6.17 -13.88 -4.74
C GLY A 116 5.95 -12.86 -3.63
N ILE A 117 6.41 -11.65 -3.85
CA ILE A 117 6.38 -10.57 -2.86
C ILE A 117 5.71 -9.32 -3.46
N ILE A 118 4.80 -8.70 -2.72
CA ILE A 118 4.34 -7.33 -2.95
C ILE A 118 5.02 -6.46 -1.91
N PHE A 119 5.80 -5.49 -2.36
CA PHE A 119 6.62 -4.66 -1.50
C PHE A 119 6.17 -3.19 -1.55
N MET A 120 5.74 -2.68 -0.42
CA MET A 120 5.33 -1.29 -0.24
C MET A 120 6.36 -0.60 0.67
N GLY A 121 7.48 -0.16 0.09
CA GLY A 121 8.54 0.55 0.81
C GLY A 121 8.41 2.06 0.67
N THR A 122 8.60 2.78 1.78
CA THR A 122 8.54 4.25 1.80
C THR A 122 9.86 4.88 1.39
N MET A 123 10.97 4.36 1.88
CA MET A 123 12.32 4.89 1.67
C MET A 123 13.25 3.81 1.12
N LEU A 124 13.23 3.59 -0.19
CA LEU A 124 14.07 2.59 -0.84
C LEU A 124 15.53 3.04 -0.91
N SER A 125 16.38 2.39 -0.13
CA SER A 125 17.84 2.57 -0.12
C SER A 125 18.53 1.68 -1.16
N ARG A 126 19.84 1.91 -1.37
CA ARG A 126 20.66 1.02 -2.21
C ARG A 126 20.69 -0.41 -1.67
N GLU A 127 20.64 -0.59 -0.36
CA GLU A 127 20.61 -1.91 0.29
C GLU A 127 19.30 -2.66 -0.03
N HIS A 128 18.17 -1.96 -0.10
CA HIS A 128 16.91 -2.56 -0.57
C HIS A 128 17.05 -3.09 -2.00
N LEU A 129 17.53 -2.26 -2.92
CA LEU A 129 17.70 -2.64 -4.32
C LEU A 129 18.62 -3.84 -4.48
N TYR A 130 19.76 -3.82 -3.76
CA TYR A 130 20.71 -4.94 -3.76
C TYR A 130 20.07 -6.24 -3.25
N LEU A 131 19.35 -6.18 -2.11
CA LEU A 131 18.69 -7.36 -1.56
C LEU A 131 17.54 -7.86 -2.44
N MET A 132 16.77 -6.94 -3.04
CA MET A 132 15.70 -7.31 -3.96
C MET A 132 16.23 -8.01 -5.23
N GLU A 133 17.44 -7.68 -5.69
CA GLU A 133 18.12 -8.37 -6.80
C GLU A 133 18.58 -9.78 -6.42
N GLU A 134 18.89 -10.04 -5.14
CA GLU A 134 19.26 -11.37 -4.64
C GLU A 134 18.07 -12.30 -4.43
N VAL A 135 16.86 -11.73 -4.25
CA VAL A 135 15.62 -12.50 -4.03
C VAL A 135 15.17 -13.18 -5.33
N GLU A 136 15.08 -14.51 -5.31
CA GLU A 136 14.77 -15.32 -6.51
C GLU A 136 13.28 -15.28 -6.91
N VAL A 137 12.38 -14.87 -6.00
CA VAL A 137 10.94 -14.81 -6.29
C VAL A 137 10.53 -13.46 -6.87
N PRO A 138 9.49 -13.41 -7.72
CA PRO A 138 9.00 -12.16 -8.30
C PRO A 138 8.62 -11.14 -7.24
N ILE A 139 9.01 -9.87 -7.46
CA ILE A 139 8.64 -8.73 -6.62
C ILE A 139 7.87 -7.72 -7.43
N VAL A 140 6.70 -7.32 -6.93
CA VAL A 140 5.93 -6.17 -7.42
C VAL A 140 6.03 -5.05 -6.39
N VAL A 141 6.47 -3.86 -6.83
CA VAL A 141 6.62 -2.69 -5.97
C VAL A 141 5.36 -1.84 -6.02
N MET A 142 4.91 -1.39 -4.86
CA MET A 142 3.78 -0.46 -4.73
C MET A 142 4.21 0.90 -4.21
N ALA A 143 3.44 1.92 -4.58
CA ALA A 143 3.57 3.31 -4.17
C ALA A 143 4.85 4.03 -4.63
N GLN A 144 5.77 3.33 -5.28
CA GLN A 144 6.98 3.93 -5.86
C GLN A 144 7.29 3.34 -7.24
N GLU A 145 7.88 4.14 -8.11
CA GLU A 145 8.37 3.69 -9.42
C GLU A 145 9.83 3.27 -9.32
N ILE A 146 10.11 2.01 -9.64
CA ILE A 146 11.46 1.44 -9.73
C ILE A 146 11.62 0.75 -11.08
N ARG A 147 12.48 1.26 -11.92
CA ARG A 147 12.63 0.83 -13.32
C ARG A 147 12.88 -0.67 -13.49
N GLN A 148 13.57 -1.30 -12.53
CA GLN A 148 13.96 -2.71 -12.58
C GLN A 148 12.85 -3.68 -12.18
N TYR A 149 11.74 -3.21 -11.61
CA TYR A 149 10.65 -4.03 -11.08
C TYR A 149 9.32 -3.67 -11.71
N SER A 150 8.40 -4.61 -11.71
CA SER A 150 6.99 -4.29 -11.96
C SER A 150 6.46 -3.40 -10.85
N CYS A 151 5.80 -2.29 -11.19
CA CYS A 151 5.38 -1.28 -10.23
C CYS A 151 3.95 -0.82 -10.46
N VAL A 152 3.22 -0.57 -9.35
CA VAL A 152 1.96 0.17 -9.36
C VAL A 152 2.12 1.39 -8.45
N PHE A 153 1.98 2.59 -8.97
CA PHE A 153 2.25 3.84 -8.25
C PHE A 153 1.29 4.96 -8.65
N GLN A 154 1.21 5.98 -7.83
CA GLN A 154 0.33 7.13 -8.02
C GLN A 154 1.05 8.26 -8.79
N ASP A 155 0.27 9.14 -9.44
CA ASP A 155 0.79 10.36 -10.01
C ASP A 155 0.82 11.49 -8.97
N ASP A 156 1.66 11.32 -7.94
CA ASP A 156 1.77 12.24 -6.81
C ASP A 156 2.15 13.67 -7.22
N TYR A 157 2.99 13.81 -8.25
CA TYR A 157 3.42 15.13 -8.73
C TYR A 157 2.26 15.93 -9.32
N HIS A 158 1.55 15.37 -10.31
CA HIS A 158 0.46 16.11 -10.96
C HIS A 158 -0.74 16.28 -10.02
N ALA A 159 -1.00 15.29 -9.16
CA ALA A 159 -2.02 15.41 -8.12
C ALA A 159 -1.74 16.59 -7.18
N ALA A 160 -0.49 16.76 -6.76
CA ALA A 160 -0.09 17.88 -5.92
C ALA A 160 -0.11 19.22 -6.66
N TYR A 161 0.34 19.23 -7.91
CA TYR A 161 0.27 20.42 -8.75
C TYR A 161 -1.17 20.90 -8.93
N ASP A 162 -2.10 20.02 -9.30
CA ASP A 162 -3.50 20.37 -9.51
C ASP A 162 -4.21 20.76 -8.21
N ALA A 163 -3.95 20.07 -7.10
CA ALA A 163 -4.49 20.42 -5.79
C ALA A 163 -3.98 21.81 -5.34
N ALA A 164 -2.70 22.11 -5.54
CA ALA A 164 -2.11 23.41 -5.23
C ALA A 164 -2.73 24.53 -6.08
N LYS A 165 -2.99 24.28 -7.37
CA LYS A 165 -3.71 25.23 -8.24
C LYS A 165 -5.10 25.58 -7.74
N MET A 166 -5.79 24.67 -7.01
CA MET A 166 -7.07 25.03 -6.40
C MET A 166 -6.92 26.15 -5.37
N LEU A 167 -5.84 26.13 -4.57
CA LEU A 167 -5.54 27.16 -3.58
C LEU A 167 -5.24 28.51 -4.23
N THR A 168 -4.49 28.54 -5.33
CA THR A 168 -4.05 29.79 -5.98
C THR A 168 -5.19 30.60 -6.61
N LYS A 169 -6.36 30.00 -6.82
CA LYS A 169 -7.53 30.70 -7.37
C LYS A 169 -7.96 31.87 -6.50
N LYS A 170 -7.89 31.72 -5.18
CA LYS A 170 -8.33 32.73 -4.20
C LYS A 170 -7.31 33.03 -3.11
N GLY A 171 -6.33 32.17 -2.87
CA GLY A 171 -5.26 32.35 -1.91
C GLY A 171 -4.06 33.09 -2.50
N ARG A 172 -3.33 33.81 -1.65
CA ARG A 172 -2.08 34.50 -1.97
C ARG A 172 -0.96 34.18 -1.00
N HIS A 173 -1.29 33.88 0.25
CA HIS A 173 -0.35 33.55 1.33
C HIS A 173 -0.54 32.08 1.67
N ILE A 174 0.24 31.22 1.01
CA ILE A 174 0.04 29.78 1.04
C ILE A 174 1.13 29.14 1.91
N ALA A 175 0.71 28.25 2.82
CA ALA A 175 1.60 27.42 3.62
C ALA A 175 1.52 25.95 3.20
N TYR A 176 2.58 25.20 3.50
CA TYR A 176 2.73 23.79 3.20
C TYR A 176 3.06 23.00 4.45
N ILE A 177 2.34 21.89 4.67
CA ILE A 177 2.67 20.89 5.68
C ILE A 177 2.75 19.53 4.99
N GLY A 178 3.92 18.88 5.05
CA GLY A 178 4.12 17.60 4.38
C GLY A 178 5.17 16.73 5.03
N GLU A 179 5.52 15.69 4.32
CA GLU A 179 6.49 14.69 4.71
C GLU A 179 7.91 15.07 4.29
N PRO A 180 8.95 14.59 4.99
CA PRO A 180 10.33 14.75 4.57
C PRO A 180 10.58 14.24 3.14
N ALA A 181 11.37 15.01 2.36
CA ALA A 181 11.66 14.71 0.95
C ALA A 181 12.47 13.40 0.72
N LYS A 182 12.79 12.64 1.77
CA LYS A 182 13.39 11.30 1.69
C LYS A 182 12.43 10.29 1.08
N ASP A 183 11.12 10.41 1.35
CA ASP A 183 10.11 9.72 0.56
C ASP A 183 10.03 10.36 -0.82
N LYS A 184 10.19 9.55 -1.89
CA LYS A 184 10.20 10.06 -3.25
C LYS A 184 8.82 10.41 -3.78
N ALA A 185 7.78 9.71 -3.34
CA ALA A 185 6.40 9.90 -3.76
C ALA A 185 5.70 10.96 -2.90
N ALA A 186 5.28 10.62 -1.69
CA ALA A 186 4.52 11.53 -0.83
C ALA A 186 5.35 12.76 -0.38
N GLY A 187 6.64 12.58 -0.11
CA GLY A 187 7.53 13.68 0.29
C GLY A 187 7.99 14.54 -0.90
N LYS A 188 8.82 13.97 -1.78
CA LYS A 188 9.47 14.75 -2.83
C LYS A 188 8.53 15.13 -3.97
N ALA A 189 7.77 14.17 -4.52
CA ALA A 189 6.96 14.43 -5.70
C ALA A 189 5.81 15.40 -5.39
N ARG A 190 5.09 15.24 -4.28
CA ARG A 190 4.04 16.19 -3.87
C ARG A 190 4.60 17.57 -3.60
N LYS A 191 5.75 17.67 -2.91
CA LYS A 191 6.41 18.95 -2.65
C LYS A 191 6.83 19.65 -3.94
N SER A 192 7.37 18.90 -4.92
CA SER A 192 7.76 19.47 -6.21
C SER A 192 6.53 19.96 -7.00
N GLY A 193 5.47 19.16 -7.13
CA GLY A 193 4.24 19.57 -7.79
C GLY A 193 3.61 20.82 -7.16
N PHE A 194 3.60 20.88 -5.81
CA PHE A 194 3.15 22.07 -5.09
C PHE A 194 3.98 23.32 -5.44
N LEU A 195 5.31 23.21 -5.39
CA LEU A 195 6.20 24.35 -5.67
C LEU A 195 6.09 24.85 -7.11
N ASP A 196 5.97 23.95 -8.08
CA ASP A 196 5.82 24.30 -9.48
C ASP A 196 4.46 25.00 -9.74
N ALA A 197 3.38 24.54 -9.08
CA ALA A 197 2.08 25.22 -9.14
C ALA A 197 2.14 26.64 -8.53
N MET A 198 2.91 26.85 -7.46
CA MET A 198 3.14 28.19 -6.90
C MET A 198 3.91 29.09 -7.86
N ALA A 199 4.98 28.54 -8.46
CA ALA A 199 5.80 29.29 -9.43
C ALA A 199 4.97 29.72 -10.65
N ASP A 200 4.16 28.82 -11.21
CA ASP A 200 3.27 29.11 -12.35
C ASP A 200 2.18 30.14 -12.02
N ALA A 201 1.76 30.20 -10.76
CA ALA A 201 0.83 31.22 -10.27
C ALA A 201 1.52 32.57 -9.92
N GLY A 202 2.83 32.68 -10.07
CA GLY A 202 3.62 33.85 -9.69
C GLY A 202 3.71 34.07 -8.17
N ILE A 203 3.46 33.04 -7.38
CA ILE A 203 3.52 33.09 -5.91
C ILE A 203 4.90 32.65 -5.46
N ARG A 204 5.65 33.56 -4.88
CA ARG A 204 6.96 33.24 -4.27
C ARG A 204 6.74 32.61 -2.90
N MET A 205 7.08 31.33 -2.78
CA MET A 205 6.98 30.61 -1.52
C MET A 205 8.02 31.08 -0.49
N ASP A 206 7.55 31.41 0.70
CA ASP A 206 8.42 31.61 1.85
C ASP A 206 8.72 30.24 2.49
N ARG A 207 10.02 29.92 2.62
CA ARG A 207 10.46 28.68 3.25
C ARG A 207 10.05 28.56 4.73
N SER A 208 9.83 29.70 5.42
CA SER A 208 9.34 29.74 6.78
C SER A 208 7.88 29.29 6.93
N CYS A 209 7.11 29.24 5.83
CA CYS A 209 5.74 28.69 5.74
C CYS A 209 5.71 27.23 5.29
N MET A 210 6.87 26.57 5.16
CA MET A 210 6.95 25.19 4.70
C MET A 210 7.50 24.28 5.79
N TYR A 211 6.67 23.36 6.25
CA TYR A 211 7.02 22.44 7.34
C TYR A 211 6.96 20.99 6.91
N GLU A 212 7.92 20.22 7.40
CA GLU A 212 7.93 18.76 7.32
C GLU A 212 7.63 18.20 8.72
N THR A 213 6.81 17.13 8.77
CA THR A 213 6.42 16.48 10.04
C THR A 213 5.94 15.05 9.77
N GLU A 214 5.72 14.28 10.83
CA GLU A 214 5.05 12.99 10.76
C GLU A 214 3.60 13.15 10.25
N LEU A 215 3.12 12.20 9.45
CA LEU A 215 1.81 12.26 8.80
C LEU A 215 0.65 11.90 9.76
N CYS A 216 0.57 12.59 10.88
CA CYS A 216 -0.44 12.39 11.92
C CYS A 216 -1.18 13.68 12.26
N MET A 217 -2.33 13.57 12.93
CA MET A 217 -3.13 14.74 13.33
C MET A 217 -2.35 15.68 14.27
N GLN A 218 -1.54 15.14 15.19
CA GLN A 218 -0.74 15.94 16.10
C GLN A 218 0.28 16.80 15.35
N GLY A 219 0.96 16.21 14.35
CA GLY A 219 1.90 16.95 13.48
C GLY A 219 1.21 18.10 12.73
N GLY A 220 0.01 17.85 12.19
CA GLY A 220 -0.81 18.89 11.54
C GLY A 220 -1.18 20.04 12.49
N TYR A 221 -1.64 19.71 13.69
CA TYR A 221 -1.97 20.68 14.73
C TYR A 221 -0.77 21.58 15.11
N GLU A 222 0.35 20.98 15.46
CA GLU A 222 1.56 21.71 15.87
C GLU A 222 2.12 22.61 14.79
N LYS A 223 2.09 22.15 13.52
CA LYS A 223 2.61 22.97 12.42
C LYS A 223 1.65 24.09 12.06
N ALA A 224 0.33 23.86 12.08
CA ALA A 224 -0.66 24.92 11.93
C ALA A 224 -0.52 25.99 13.00
N ALA A 225 -0.34 25.61 14.27
CA ALA A 225 -0.08 26.52 15.38
C ALA A 225 1.17 27.39 15.15
N LYS A 226 2.25 26.74 14.67
CA LYS A 226 3.50 27.44 14.39
C LYS A 226 3.36 28.39 13.22
N ILE A 227 2.72 27.96 12.12
CA ILE A 227 2.46 28.80 10.96
C ILE A 227 1.65 30.03 11.38
N TRP A 228 0.50 29.84 12.01
CA TRP A 228 -0.39 30.93 12.36
C TRP A 228 0.23 31.94 13.33
N LYS A 229 1.06 31.47 14.25
CA LYS A 229 1.77 32.34 15.19
C LYS A 229 2.81 33.24 14.50
N THR A 230 3.47 32.75 13.45
CA THR A 230 4.55 33.47 12.76
C THR A 230 4.09 34.16 11.48
N HIS A 231 3.02 33.67 10.87
CA HIS A 231 2.47 34.08 9.57
C HIS A 231 0.94 34.16 9.62
N PRO A 232 0.37 35.09 10.42
CA PRO A 232 -1.10 35.24 10.54
C PRO A 232 -1.79 35.68 9.23
N GLU A 233 -1.03 36.11 8.23
CA GLU A 233 -1.49 36.46 6.89
C GLU A 233 -1.78 35.22 6.02
N VAL A 234 -1.41 33.99 6.43
CA VAL A 234 -1.65 32.77 5.67
C VAL A 234 -3.15 32.55 5.48
N ASP A 235 -3.58 32.46 4.23
CA ASP A 235 -4.97 32.31 3.81
C ASP A 235 -5.28 30.97 3.17
N SER A 236 -4.25 30.12 2.98
CA SER A 236 -4.36 28.85 2.30
C SER A 236 -3.35 27.83 2.86
N LEU A 237 -3.78 26.62 3.10
CA LEU A 237 -2.95 25.53 3.63
C LEU A 237 -3.01 24.30 2.74
N PHE A 238 -1.85 23.87 2.25
CA PHE A 238 -1.66 22.60 1.59
C PHE A 238 -1.16 21.57 2.62
N CYS A 239 -1.89 20.45 2.77
CA CYS A 239 -1.52 19.36 3.65
C CYS A 239 -1.26 18.08 2.83
N ALA A 240 -0.13 17.41 3.04
CA ALA A 240 0.22 16.20 2.30
C ALA A 240 -0.70 15.00 2.61
N THR A 241 -1.49 15.03 3.70
CA THR A 241 -2.51 14.03 4.03
C THR A 241 -3.73 14.65 4.71
N ASP A 242 -4.86 13.95 4.68
CA ASP A 242 -6.07 14.36 5.43
C ASP A 242 -5.83 14.40 6.95
N SER A 243 -5.01 13.49 7.49
CA SER A 243 -4.68 13.50 8.92
C SER A 243 -4.00 14.81 9.34
N LEU A 244 -3.08 15.33 8.53
CA LEU A 244 -2.46 16.64 8.76
C LEU A 244 -3.49 17.76 8.68
N ALA A 245 -4.38 17.72 7.69
CA ALA A 245 -5.42 18.72 7.49
C ALA A 245 -6.43 18.75 8.64
N VAL A 246 -6.85 17.59 9.15
CA VAL A 246 -7.74 17.48 10.32
C VAL A 246 -7.07 18.01 11.57
N GLY A 247 -5.77 17.74 11.77
CA GLY A 247 -5.00 18.32 12.86
C GLY A 247 -4.92 19.84 12.77
N ALA A 248 -4.66 20.38 11.58
CA ALA A 248 -4.65 21.83 11.33
C ALA A 248 -6.05 22.45 11.55
N LEU A 249 -7.10 21.81 11.04
CA LEU A 249 -8.49 22.25 11.23
C LEU A 249 -8.87 22.32 12.71
N ARG A 250 -8.45 21.32 13.50
CA ARG A 250 -8.65 21.31 14.95
C ARG A 250 -8.00 22.54 15.60
N TYR A 251 -6.76 22.87 15.26
CA TYR A 251 -6.08 24.07 15.78
C TYR A 251 -6.87 25.32 15.39
N PHE A 252 -7.30 25.46 14.14
CA PHE A 252 -8.03 26.62 13.69
C PHE A 252 -9.36 26.77 14.42
N HIS A 253 -10.10 25.68 14.63
CA HIS A 253 -11.33 25.68 15.37
C HIS A 253 -11.14 26.10 16.85
N GLU A 254 -10.11 25.60 17.52
CA GLU A 254 -9.79 25.96 18.93
C GLU A 254 -9.37 27.43 19.08
N HIS A 255 -9.03 28.13 17.99
CA HIS A 255 -8.61 29.53 17.99
C HIS A 255 -9.54 30.45 17.19
N ASP A 256 -10.80 30.03 16.96
CA ASP A 256 -11.83 30.79 16.26
C ASP A 256 -11.46 31.25 14.85
N ILE A 257 -10.51 30.55 14.17
CA ILE A 257 -10.09 30.81 12.80
C ILE A 257 -11.04 30.09 11.84
N GLN A 258 -11.71 30.84 10.99
CA GLN A 258 -12.76 30.32 10.13
C GLN A 258 -12.20 29.64 8.88
N VAL A 259 -12.54 28.36 8.69
CA VAL A 259 -12.26 27.59 7.47
C VAL A 259 -13.58 27.38 6.71
N PRO A 260 -13.68 27.75 5.44
CA PRO A 260 -12.63 28.22 4.53
C PRO A 260 -12.47 29.76 4.48
N GLN A 261 -13.22 30.54 5.25
CA GLN A 261 -13.35 32.00 5.06
C GLN A 261 -12.02 32.73 5.27
N GLN A 262 -11.30 32.41 6.35
CA GLN A 262 -9.97 32.98 6.63
C GLN A 262 -8.86 32.12 6.05
N VAL A 263 -8.91 30.79 6.26
CA VAL A 263 -7.91 29.84 5.74
C VAL A 263 -8.61 28.72 5.01
N GLN A 264 -8.33 28.54 3.73
CA GLN A 264 -8.78 27.35 2.99
C GLN A 264 -7.76 26.22 3.09
N ILE A 265 -8.23 24.97 3.02
CA ILE A 265 -7.39 23.76 3.19
C ILE A 265 -7.63 22.81 2.00
N VAL A 266 -6.54 22.24 1.47
CA VAL A 266 -6.57 21.09 0.56
C VAL A 266 -5.64 20.01 1.10
N ALA A 267 -6.03 18.73 0.94
CA ALA A 267 -5.28 17.60 1.44
C ALA A 267 -5.24 16.42 0.47
N PHE A 268 -4.75 15.26 0.94
CA PHE A 268 -4.61 14.01 0.18
C PHE A 268 -5.13 12.83 0.97
N GLY A 269 -5.83 11.93 0.25
CA GLY A 269 -6.33 10.66 0.77
C GLY A 269 -7.83 10.47 0.58
N ASP A 270 -8.62 11.55 0.67
CA ASP A 270 -10.09 11.51 0.65
C ASP A 270 -10.65 10.46 1.63
N THR A 271 -10.11 10.50 2.84
CA THR A 271 -10.40 9.54 3.90
C THR A 271 -11.73 9.83 4.61
N GLU A 272 -12.25 8.83 5.33
CA GLU A 272 -13.45 9.00 6.15
C GLU A 272 -13.29 10.10 7.20
N ILE A 273 -12.12 10.20 7.83
CA ILE A 273 -11.87 11.23 8.84
C ILE A 273 -11.88 12.63 8.24
N GLY A 274 -11.33 12.82 7.02
CA GLY A 274 -11.39 14.11 6.31
C GLY A 274 -12.80 14.50 5.89
N SER A 275 -13.67 13.52 5.69
CA SER A 275 -15.08 13.72 5.34
C SER A 275 -15.98 13.90 6.56
N ALA A 276 -15.61 13.37 7.72
CA ALA A 276 -16.40 13.40 8.95
C ALA A 276 -16.27 14.70 9.76
N VAL A 277 -15.28 15.54 9.47
CA VAL A 277 -15.07 16.84 10.13
C VAL A 277 -15.89 17.95 9.48
N SER A 278 -16.10 19.06 10.20
CA SER A 278 -16.79 20.24 9.68
C SER A 278 -15.89 21.49 9.79
N PRO A 279 -15.59 22.16 8.67
CA PRO A 279 -15.93 21.81 7.28
C PRO A 279 -15.21 20.55 6.81
N ALA A 280 -15.85 19.76 5.93
CA ALA A 280 -15.23 18.57 5.34
C ALA A 280 -14.05 18.94 4.45
N ILE A 281 -12.97 18.17 4.53
CA ILE A 281 -11.69 18.48 3.86
C ILE A 281 -11.77 18.16 2.38
N SER A 282 -11.52 19.15 1.54
CA SER A 282 -11.27 18.98 0.10
C SER A 282 -9.97 18.22 -0.10
N SER A 283 -10.00 17.13 -0.84
CA SER A 283 -8.87 16.21 -0.86
C SER A 283 -8.65 15.61 -2.24
N VAL A 284 -7.42 15.17 -2.50
CA VAL A 284 -7.10 14.32 -3.64
C VAL A 284 -7.49 12.89 -3.30
N HIS A 285 -8.39 12.31 -4.08
CA HIS A 285 -8.76 10.91 -3.99
C HIS A 285 -7.79 10.07 -4.82
N PHE A 286 -7.13 9.11 -4.16
CA PHE A 286 -6.37 8.04 -4.80
C PHE A 286 -7.12 6.71 -4.67
N TYR A 287 -7.09 5.91 -5.74
CA TYR A 287 -7.79 4.63 -5.81
C TYR A 287 -6.99 3.51 -5.12
N HIS A 288 -6.76 3.64 -3.79
CA HIS A 288 -5.88 2.76 -3.01
C HIS A 288 -6.27 1.29 -3.11
N LYS A 289 -7.56 0.96 -2.97
CA LYS A 289 -8.03 -0.44 -3.10
C LYS A 289 -7.73 -1.01 -4.50
N THR A 290 -8.03 -0.24 -5.54
CA THR A 290 -7.75 -0.64 -6.93
C THR A 290 -6.26 -0.82 -7.17
N MET A 291 -5.42 0.05 -6.61
CA MET A 291 -3.96 -0.07 -6.67
C MET A 291 -3.48 -1.39 -6.08
N GLY A 292 -4.02 -1.80 -4.93
CA GLY A 292 -3.75 -3.10 -4.33
C GLY A 292 -4.19 -4.27 -5.23
N GLN A 293 -5.38 -4.15 -5.84
CA GLN A 293 -5.87 -5.15 -6.79
C GLN A 293 -4.95 -5.29 -8.01
N GLU A 294 -4.50 -4.17 -8.60
CA GLU A 294 -3.61 -4.18 -9.76
C GLU A 294 -2.23 -4.78 -9.43
N ALA A 295 -1.66 -4.45 -8.27
CA ALA A 295 -0.41 -5.05 -7.82
C ALA A 295 -0.53 -6.57 -7.67
N ALA A 296 -1.61 -7.05 -7.07
CA ALA A 296 -1.86 -8.48 -6.92
C ALA A 296 -2.11 -9.18 -8.27
N ARG A 297 -2.88 -8.55 -9.20
CA ARG A 297 -3.07 -9.08 -10.56
C ARG A 297 -1.75 -9.19 -11.31
N MET A 298 -0.93 -8.15 -11.22
CA MET A 298 0.38 -8.10 -11.85
C MET A 298 1.30 -9.22 -11.32
N LEU A 299 1.34 -9.43 -10.00
CA LEU A 299 2.11 -10.52 -9.40
C LEU A 299 1.58 -11.89 -9.84
N VAL A 300 0.28 -12.12 -9.76
CA VAL A 300 -0.34 -13.40 -10.17
C VAL A 300 -0.07 -13.70 -11.64
N GLU A 301 -0.14 -12.69 -12.51
CA GLU A 301 0.18 -12.86 -13.92
C GLU A 301 1.63 -13.32 -14.12
N ILE A 302 2.60 -12.73 -13.42
CA ILE A 302 4.00 -13.17 -13.46
C ILE A 302 4.13 -14.62 -12.96
N LEU A 303 3.44 -14.97 -11.86
CA LEU A 303 3.49 -16.32 -11.30
C LEU A 303 2.83 -17.39 -12.19
N GLU A 304 1.79 -17.04 -12.94
CA GLU A 304 1.06 -17.95 -13.84
C GLU A 304 1.75 -18.09 -15.20
N SER A 305 2.30 -17.01 -15.75
CA SER A 305 2.94 -17.01 -17.09
C SER A 305 4.42 -17.38 -17.05
N GLY A 306 5.11 -17.10 -15.95
CA GLY A 306 6.57 -17.16 -15.88
C GLY A 306 7.27 -16.05 -16.68
N ASP A 307 6.52 -15.06 -17.18
CA ASP A 307 7.06 -13.95 -17.95
C ASP A 307 7.61 -12.86 -17.02
N ASP A 308 8.86 -12.47 -17.24
CA ASP A 308 9.56 -11.44 -16.44
C ASP A 308 9.41 -10.01 -17.02
N LEU A 309 8.44 -9.79 -17.90
CA LEU A 309 8.18 -8.48 -18.49
C LEU A 309 7.83 -7.46 -17.38
N LYS A 310 8.64 -6.44 -17.24
CA LYS A 310 8.43 -5.38 -16.22
C LYS A 310 7.33 -4.43 -16.68
N LYS A 311 6.26 -4.34 -15.88
CA LYS A 311 5.10 -3.48 -16.11
C LYS A 311 5.10 -2.31 -15.14
N HIS A 312 4.86 -1.10 -15.63
CA HIS A 312 4.74 0.10 -14.82
C HIS A 312 3.35 0.68 -14.99
N LEU A 313 2.54 0.62 -13.95
CA LEU A 313 1.18 1.16 -13.94
C LEU A 313 1.13 2.42 -13.06
N LYS A 314 1.01 3.57 -13.71
CA LYS A 314 0.74 4.82 -13.03
C LYS A 314 -0.77 5.01 -12.84
N MET A 315 -1.22 5.09 -11.58
CA MET A 315 -2.62 5.30 -11.23
C MET A 315 -2.99 6.78 -11.32
N GLY A 316 -4.17 7.06 -11.86
CA GLY A 316 -4.76 8.40 -11.84
C GLY A 316 -5.29 8.80 -10.46
N TYR A 317 -5.79 10.03 -10.38
CA TYR A 317 -6.38 10.61 -9.18
C TYR A 317 -7.62 11.43 -9.54
N GLN A 318 -8.39 11.83 -8.51
CA GLN A 318 -9.49 12.76 -8.63
C GLN A 318 -9.39 13.82 -7.53
N ILE A 319 -9.67 15.09 -7.84
CA ILE A 319 -9.79 16.12 -6.80
C ILE A 319 -11.26 16.20 -6.38
N VAL A 320 -11.51 15.91 -5.11
CA VAL A 320 -12.83 15.99 -4.48
C VAL A 320 -12.93 17.29 -3.72
N LYS A 321 -13.62 18.28 -4.32
CA LYS A 321 -13.87 19.57 -3.68
C LYS A 321 -14.99 19.43 -2.66
N LYS A 322 -14.72 19.86 -1.42
CA LYS A 322 -15.66 19.91 -0.29
C LYS A 322 -15.67 21.33 0.32
N GLU A 323 -16.12 21.46 1.57
CA GLU A 323 -16.36 22.76 2.20
C GLU A 323 -15.08 23.51 2.62
N SER A 324 -13.94 22.85 2.76
CA SER A 324 -12.69 23.48 3.21
C SER A 324 -12.01 24.36 2.13
N LEU A 325 -12.53 24.40 0.89
CA LEU A 325 -12.07 25.30 -0.21
C LEU A 325 -13.12 26.35 -0.53
N ARG A 326 -12.63 27.57 -0.85
CA ARG A 326 -13.45 28.72 -1.31
C ARG A 326 -13.81 28.61 -2.78
#